data_4545a8d6ea5038c8ad291ee5c52d3a3e
#
_entry.id   4545a8d6ea5038c8ad291ee5c52d3a3e
#
_cell.length_a   1.000
_cell.length_b   1.000
_cell.length_c   1.000
_cell.angle_alpha   90.00
_cell.angle_beta   90.00
_cell.angle_gamma   90.00
#
_symmetry.space_group_name_H-M   'P 1'
#
loop_
_entity.id
_entity.type
_entity.pdbx_description
1 polymer ?
#
loop_
_entity_poly.entity_id
_entity_poly.type
_entity_poly.pdbx_seq_one_letter_code
_entity_poly.pdbx_strand_id
1 'polypeptide(L)'
;MIQRGISRIALAIFGLFVGLPPTAFGQQDFDAVEIATHHVSGNVYMLVGSGGNMAVSIGDDGILIVDTQFAPLTEKIVAAIRTLSDAPIRFVINTHVHGDHVGGNENFNRLGAQILGHQNVKARMRAAGSPDGAIPSITFSEEVSLYFNGEEITIIPSESPAHTDGDSFVYFRGSNVLHTGDVYVTLSFPIADVDNGGTLTGHIDALNQIMELSQTAAGFLSGFGNAPGAYPQRPVGALGRPHDRTDTLIIPGHGRVADEIDVLYFRNMLVIIRDRVATWAERGMSLEQILALRPALGWEARYGADTGPRTTRRFIEQLYAEVATAD
;
A
#
# COMPACT_ATOMS: atom_id res chain seq x y z
N MET A 1 63.16 -12.03 -52.67
CA MET A 1 62.58 -11.48 -51.47
C MET A 1 61.19 -12.05 -51.30
N ILE A 2 61.01 -12.98 -50.36
CA ILE A 2 59.78 -13.76 -50.17
C ILE A 2 59.10 -13.20 -48.98
N GLN A 3 57.92 -12.58 -49.19
CA GLN A 3 57.06 -12.09 -48.13
C GLN A 3 56.14 -13.22 -47.67
N ARG A 4 56.29 -13.64 -46.40
CA ARG A 4 55.40 -14.62 -45.72
C ARG A 4 54.23 -13.93 -45.11
N GLY A 5 53.00 -14.20 -45.59
CA GLY A 5 51.77 -13.81 -45.00
C GLY A 5 51.45 -14.68 -43.76
N ILE A 6 51.16 -14.03 -42.65
CA ILE A 6 50.69 -14.68 -41.42
C ILE A 6 49.16 -14.59 -41.38
N SER A 7 48.55 -15.76 -41.57
CA SER A 7 47.10 -15.94 -41.47
C SER A 7 46.70 -15.96 -40.00
N ARG A 8 45.89 -15.00 -39.53
CA ARG A 8 45.29 -15.00 -38.17
C ARG A 8 43.97 -15.76 -38.24
N ILE A 9 43.96 -16.93 -37.62
CA ILE A 9 42.72 -17.70 -37.38
C ILE A 9 42.04 -17.08 -36.19
N ALA A 10 40.87 -16.46 -36.40
CA ALA A 10 39.99 -15.99 -35.33
C ALA A 10 39.15 -17.18 -34.84
N LEU A 11 39.41 -17.61 -33.62
CA LEU A 11 38.64 -18.64 -32.93
C LEU A 11 37.37 -17.97 -32.34
N ALA A 12 36.21 -18.19 -32.96
CA ALA A 12 34.93 -17.77 -32.44
C ALA A 12 34.51 -18.74 -31.31
N ILE A 13 34.60 -18.28 -30.08
CA ILE A 13 34.04 -19.01 -28.93
C ILE A 13 32.53 -18.70 -28.90
N PHE A 14 31.73 -19.66 -29.34
CA PHE A 14 30.29 -19.67 -29.14
C PHE A 14 30.02 -20.00 -27.66
N GLY A 15 29.81 -19.00 -26.85
CA GLY A 15 29.34 -19.17 -25.48
C GLY A 15 27.88 -19.66 -25.49
N LEU A 16 27.70 -20.93 -25.09
CA LEU A 16 26.37 -21.50 -24.85
C LEU A 16 25.78 -20.83 -23.60
N PHE A 17 24.96 -19.81 -23.79
CA PHE A 17 24.11 -19.26 -22.70
C PHE A 17 23.04 -20.30 -22.40
N VAL A 18 23.29 -21.15 -21.41
CA VAL A 18 22.27 -21.97 -20.79
C VAL A 18 21.42 -21.00 -19.97
N GLY A 19 20.32 -20.53 -20.56
CA GLY A 19 19.31 -19.78 -19.87
C GLY A 19 18.76 -20.62 -18.72
N LEU A 20 19.02 -20.22 -17.48
CA LEU A 20 18.27 -20.74 -16.32
C LEU A 20 16.80 -20.47 -16.58
N PRO A 21 15.89 -21.43 -16.37
CA PRO A 21 14.47 -21.18 -16.49
C PRO A 21 14.10 -20.10 -15.47
N PRO A 22 13.18 -19.16 -15.80
CA PRO A 22 12.66 -18.22 -14.84
C PRO A 22 12.12 -19.02 -13.66
N THR A 23 12.59 -18.71 -12.44
CA THR A 23 12.05 -19.28 -11.23
C THR A 23 10.55 -19.05 -11.27
N ALA A 24 9.77 -20.13 -11.36
CA ALA A 24 8.33 -20.10 -11.32
C ALA A 24 7.93 -19.56 -9.95
N PHE A 25 7.63 -18.26 -9.87
CA PHE A 25 6.71 -17.77 -8.85
C PHE A 25 5.44 -18.60 -9.08
N GLY A 26 5.04 -19.39 -8.09
CA GLY A 26 3.85 -20.23 -8.21
C GLY A 26 2.73 -19.36 -8.75
N GLN A 27 2.12 -19.76 -9.85
CA GLN A 27 1.02 -19.06 -10.48
C GLN A 27 -0.08 -18.99 -9.41
N GLN A 28 -0.45 -17.76 -9.00
CA GLN A 28 -1.46 -17.54 -7.97
C GLN A 28 -2.77 -18.17 -8.45
N ASP A 29 -3.33 -19.07 -7.65
CA ASP A 29 -4.60 -19.72 -7.95
C ASP A 29 -5.76 -18.78 -7.58
N PHE A 30 -6.15 -17.93 -8.54
CA PHE A 30 -7.28 -17.02 -8.37
C PHE A 30 -8.63 -17.73 -8.26
N ASP A 31 -8.73 -18.97 -8.72
CA ASP A 31 -9.98 -19.75 -8.65
C ASP A 31 -10.31 -20.15 -7.21
N ALA A 32 -9.29 -20.38 -6.40
CA ALA A 32 -9.42 -20.68 -4.97
C ALA A 32 -9.66 -19.44 -4.09
N VAL A 33 -9.51 -18.22 -4.61
CA VAL A 33 -9.69 -17.00 -3.82
C VAL A 33 -11.18 -16.74 -3.55
N GLU A 34 -11.53 -16.51 -2.30
CA GLU A 34 -12.84 -16.00 -1.87
C GLU A 34 -12.74 -14.52 -1.52
N ILE A 35 -13.79 -13.73 -1.83
CA ILE A 35 -13.88 -12.33 -1.45
C ILE A 35 -14.66 -12.22 -0.15
N ALA A 36 -13.98 -11.88 0.93
CA ALA A 36 -14.61 -11.60 2.21
C ALA A 36 -15.06 -10.13 2.27
N THR A 37 -16.26 -9.90 2.81
CA THR A 37 -16.87 -8.58 2.94
C THR A 37 -17.04 -8.25 4.41
N HIS A 38 -16.57 -7.07 4.84
CA HIS A 38 -16.64 -6.59 6.21
C HIS A 38 -17.27 -5.20 6.24
N HIS A 39 -18.34 -5.01 7.00
CA HIS A 39 -18.85 -3.66 7.28
C HIS A 39 -17.86 -2.91 8.17
N VAL A 40 -17.47 -1.70 7.79
CA VAL A 40 -16.51 -0.88 8.54
C VAL A 40 -17.23 0.17 9.35
N SER A 41 -17.89 1.14 8.70
CA SER A 41 -18.67 2.20 9.35
C SER A 41 -19.59 2.88 8.33
N GLY A 42 -20.74 3.38 8.79
CA GLY A 42 -21.69 4.07 7.91
C GLY A 42 -22.08 3.19 6.71
N ASN A 43 -21.86 3.71 5.51
CA ASN A 43 -22.12 3.01 4.26
C ASN A 43 -20.85 2.42 3.61
N VAL A 44 -19.74 2.32 4.37
CA VAL A 44 -18.44 1.84 3.90
C VAL A 44 -18.18 0.41 4.35
N TYR A 45 -17.80 -0.42 3.39
CA TYR A 45 -17.39 -1.82 3.56
C TYR A 45 -15.95 -2.00 3.10
N MET A 46 -15.24 -2.97 3.69
CA MET A 46 -13.94 -3.44 3.23
C MET A 46 -14.11 -4.81 2.58
N LEU A 47 -13.59 -4.97 1.36
CA LEU A 47 -13.49 -6.26 0.68
C LEU A 47 -12.05 -6.75 0.71
N VAL A 48 -11.87 -8.00 1.08
CA VAL A 48 -10.58 -8.67 1.20
C VAL A 48 -10.56 -9.87 0.25
N GLY A 49 -9.55 -9.94 -0.60
CA GLY A 49 -9.29 -11.06 -1.50
C GLY A 49 -7.80 -11.40 -1.47
N SER A 50 -7.20 -11.55 -2.64
CA SER A 50 -5.78 -11.86 -2.78
C SER A 50 -4.88 -10.68 -3.09
N GLY A 51 -5.46 -9.57 -3.57
CA GLY A 51 -4.77 -8.28 -3.75
C GLY A 51 -4.92 -7.39 -2.52
N GLY A 52 -4.72 -6.09 -2.75
CA GLY A 52 -4.93 -5.07 -1.72
C GLY A 52 -6.38 -5.03 -1.23
N ASN A 53 -6.58 -4.56 -0.02
CA ASN A 53 -7.93 -4.28 0.50
C ASN A 53 -8.62 -3.24 -0.38
N MET A 54 -9.92 -3.41 -0.56
CA MET A 54 -10.76 -2.44 -1.27
C MET A 54 -11.71 -1.78 -0.25
N ALA A 55 -12.01 -0.49 -0.44
CA ALA A 55 -13.18 0.10 0.20
C ALA A 55 -14.33 0.18 -0.81
N VAL A 56 -15.57 0.00 -0.31
CA VAL A 56 -16.79 0.10 -1.11
C VAL A 56 -17.78 0.97 -0.36
N SER A 57 -18.18 2.12 -0.95
CA SER A 57 -19.27 2.96 -0.48
C SER A 57 -20.54 2.66 -1.26
N ILE A 58 -21.65 2.43 -0.53
CA ILE A 58 -22.93 2.02 -1.11
C ILE A 58 -24.02 2.99 -0.66
N GLY A 59 -24.82 3.51 -1.60
CA GLY A 59 -25.93 4.39 -1.30
C GLY A 59 -26.77 4.71 -2.54
N ASP A 60 -27.61 5.74 -2.43
CA ASP A 60 -28.60 6.10 -3.46
C ASP A 60 -27.96 6.59 -4.77
N ASP A 61 -26.76 7.18 -4.71
CA ASP A 61 -26.04 7.66 -5.89
C ASP A 61 -25.38 6.52 -6.69
N GLY A 62 -25.28 5.33 -6.10
CA GLY A 62 -24.64 4.15 -6.68
C GLY A 62 -23.52 3.60 -5.81
N ILE A 63 -22.55 2.96 -6.44
CA ILE A 63 -21.41 2.34 -5.78
C ILE A 63 -20.11 3.05 -6.20
N LEU A 64 -19.28 3.40 -5.21
CA LEU A 64 -17.92 3.86 -5.38
C LEU A 64 -16.99 2.82 -4.75
N ILE A 65 -15.92 2.45 -5.45
CA ILE A 65 -14.90 1.54 -4.94
C ILE A 65 -13.53 2.21 -4.91
N VAL A 66 -12.73 1.85 -3.92
CA VAL A 66 -11.31 2.21 -3.83
C VAL A 66 -10.51 0.96 -4.12
N ASP A 67 -9.66 1.03 -5.14
CA ASP A 67 -8.88 -0.05 -5.74
C ASP A 67 -9.71 -1.17 -6.38
N THR A 68 -9.07 -2.10 -7.08
CA THR A 68 -9.75 -3.10 -7.91
C THR A 68 -9.13 -4.50 -7.85
N GLN A 69 -8.10 -4.70 -7.02
CA GLN A 69 -7.32 -5.92 -6.94
C GLN A 69 -6.81 -6.41 -8.32
N PHE A 70 -6.67 -7.71 -8.49
CA PHE A 70 -6.24 -8.34 -9.73
C PHE A 70 -7.42 -8.56 -10.69
N ALA A 71 -7.17 -8.41 -11.99
CA ALA A 71 -8.19 -8.60 -13.05
C ALA A 71 -8.98 -9.92 -12.96
N PRO A 72 -8.36 -11.09 -12.70
CA PRO A 72 -9.10 -12.36 -12.59
C PRO A 72 -10.12 -12.41 -11.44
N LEU A 73 -10.00 -11.53 -10.45
CA LEU A 73 -10.92 -11.48 -9.30
C LEU A 73 -12.16 -10.62 -9.56
N THR A 74 -12.23 -9.87 -10.67
CA THR A 74 -13.29 -8.89 -10.90
C THR A 74 -14.70 -9.49 -10.79
N GLU A 75 -14.96 -10.65 -11.37
CA GLU A 75 -16.28 -11.28 -11.30
C GLU A 75 -16.66 -11.65 -9.86
N LYS A 76 -15.72 -12.17 -9.07
CA LYS A 76 -15.92 -12.50 -7.66
C LYS A 76 -16.15 -11.25 -6.81
N ILE A 77 -15.40 -10.16 -7.09
CA ILE A 77 -15.58 -8.88 -6.42
C ILE A 77 -16.96 -8.30 -6.73
N VAL A 78 -17.36 -8.31 -8.00
CA VAL A 78 -18.70 -7.86 -8.40
C VAL A 78 -19.78 -8.71 -7.73
N ALA A 79 -19.64 -10.04 -7.69
CA ALA A 79 -20.58 -10.92 -7.01
C ALA A 79 -20.69 -10.58 -5.49
N ALA A 80 -19.56 -10.32 -4.82
CA ALA A 80 -19.54 -9.89 -3.41
C ALA A 80 -20.27 -8.55 -3.23
N ILE A 81 -20.01 -7.56 -4.10
CA ILE A 81 -20.70 -6.26 -4.10
C ILE A 81 -22.20 -6.44 -4.31
N ARG A 82 -22.63 -7.33 -5.21
CA ARG A 82 -24.06 -7.59 -5.49
C ARG A 82 -24.81 -8.23 -4.32
N THR A 83 -24.11 -8.82 -3.33
CA THR A 83 -24.75 -9.22 -2.08
C THR A 83 -25.17 -8.04 -1.21
N LEU A 84 -24.60 -6.85 -1.45
CA LEU A 84 -24.84 -5.62 -0.69
C LEU A 84 -25.78 -4.66 -1.45
N SER A 85 -25.63 -4.53 -2.79
CA SER A 85 -26.41 -3.60 -3.60
C SER A 85 -26.37 -3.96 -5.09
N ASP A 86 -27.50 -3.78 -5.77
CA ASP A 86 -27.63 -3.90 -7.23
C ASP A 86 -27.38 -2.57 -7.97
N ALA A 87 -27.07 -1.50 -7.25
CA ALA A 87 -26.81 -0.18 -7.83
C ALA A 87 -25.60 -0.20 -8.79
N PRO A 88 -25.53 0.70 -9.77
CA PRO A 88 -24.39 0.75 -10.69
C PRO A 88 -23.09 1.16 -9.98
N ILE A 89 -21.97 0.53 -10.35
CA ILE A 89 -20.63 0.96 -9.93
C ILE A 89 -20.29 2.19 -10.79
N ARG A 90 -20.16 3.35 -10.14
CA ARG A 90 -19.97 4.63 -10.81
C ARG A 90 -18.52 5.06 -10.87
N PHE A 91 -17.78 4.83 -9.78
CA PHE A 91 -16.43 5.33 -9.61
C PHE A 91 -15.50 4.24 -9.08
N VAL A 92 -14.28 4.26 -9.59
CA VAL A 92 -13.10 3.60 -9.03
C VAL A 92 -12.10 4.68 -8.68
N ILE A 93 -11.57 4.69 -7.47
CA ILE A 93 -10.47 5.55 -7.06
C ILE A 93 -9.26 4.65 -6.81
N ASN A 94 -8.15 4.90 -7.51
CA ASN A 94 -6.91 4.17 -7.29
C ASN A 94 -6.05 4.88 -6.26
N THR A 95 -5.58 4.12 -5.25
CA THR A 95 -4.66 4.63 -4.23
C THR A 95 -3.26 4.80 -4.79
N HIS A 96 -2.78 3.84 -5.60
CA HIS A 96 -1.46 3.85 -6.23
C HIS A 96 -1.41 2.91 -7.46
N VAL A 97 -0.24 2.68 -8.04
CA VAL A 97 -0.08 2.07 -9.38
C VAL A 97 0.05 0.55 -9.41
N HIS A 98 0.20 -0.14 -8.28
CA HIS A 98 0.52 -1.58 -8.27
C HIS A 98 -0.62 -2.46 -8.78
N GLY A 99 -0.26 -3.57 -9.42
CA GLY A 99 -1.18 -4.45 -10.13
C GLY A 99 -2.25 -5.11 -9.25
N ASP A 100 -1.97 -5.29 -7.97
CA ASP A 100 -2.92 -5.81 -6.98
C ASP A 100 -3.88 -4.73 -6.42
N HIS A 101 -3.78 -3.50 -6.93
CA HIS A 101 -4.67 -2.37 -6.67
C HIS A 101 -5.39 -1.88 -7.93
N VAL A 102 -4.72 -1.89 -9.10
CA VAL A 102 -5.28 -1.37 -10.34
C VAL A 102 -5.61 -2.45 -11.39
N GLY A 103 -5.31 -3.72 -11.09
CA GLY A 103 -5.42 -4.80 -12.06
C GLY A 103 -6.82 -5.00 -12.63
N GLY A 104 -7.86 -4.77 -11.85
CA GLY A 104 -9.26 -4.87 -12.27
C GLY A 104 -9.81 -3.64 -13.01
N ASN A 105 -9.08 -2.54 -13.10
CA ASN A 105 -9.56 -1.25 -13.62
C ASN A 105 -10.28 -1.38 -14.96
N GLU A 106 -9.67 -2.04 -15.94
CA GLU A 106 -10.24 -2.19 -17.28
C GLU A 106 -11.61 -2.89 -17.25
N ASN A 107 -11.76 -3.90 -16.38
CA ASN A 107 -13.01 -4.63 -16.25
C ASN A 107 -14.10 -3.75 -15.61
N PHE A 108 -13.76 -2.97 -14.57
CA PHE A 108 -14.71 -2.04 -13.95
C PHE A 108 -15.06 -0.88 -14.90
N ASN A 109 -14.12 -0.41 -15.72
CA ASN A 109 -14.41 0.57 -16.76
C ASN A 109 -15.41 0.03 -17.80
N ARG A 110 -15.26 -1.25 -18.24
CA ARG A 110 -16.23 -1.89 -19.12
C ARG A 110 -17.62 -2.03 -18.49
N LEU A 111 -17.71 -2.09 -17.15
CA LEU A 111 -18.98 -2.07 -16.40
C LEU A 111 -19.57 -0.66 -16.26
N GLY A 112 -18.88 0.37 -16.78
CA GLY A 112 -19.34 1.76 -16.81
C GLY A 112 -18.76 2.65 -15.70
N ALA A 113 -17.85 2.14 -14.87
CA ALA A 113 -17.20 2.94 -13.84
C ALA A 113 -16.18 3.92 -14.44
N GLN A 114 -16.11 5.14 -13.90
CA GLN A 114 -15.05 6.09 -14.19
C GLN A 114 -13.87 5.87 -13.25
N ILE A 115 -12.67 5.82 -13.82
CA ILE A 115 -11.45 5.58 -13.05
C ILE A 115 -10.79 6.91 -12.69
N LEU A 116 -10.58 7.14 -11.38
CA LEU A 116 -9.86 8.28 -10.82
C LEU A 116 -8.51 7.80 -10.28
N GLY A 117 -7.48 8.62 -10.40
CA GLY A 117 -6.17 8.33 -9.80
C GLY A 117 -5.26 9.54 -9.87
N HIS A 118 -4.19 9.52 -9.06
CA HIS A 118 -3.18 10.55 -9.11
C HIS A 118 -2.55 10.63 -10.52
N GLN A 119 -2.12 11.84 -10.93
CA GLN A 119 -1.50 12.04 -12.26
C GLN A 119 -0.28 11.13 -12.49
N ASN A 120 0.50 10.81 -11.43
CA ASN A 120 1.64 9.90 -11.50
C ASN A 120 1.19 8.46 -11.73
N VAL A 121 0.09 8.00 -11.13
CA VAL A 121 -0.50 6.68 -11.41
C VAL A 121 -0.79 6.56 -12.91
N LYS A 122 -1.47 7.58 -13.48
CA LYS A 122 -1.72 7.63 -14.93
C LYS A 122 -0.44 7.60 -15.76
N ALA A 123 0.56 8.39 -15.39
CA ALA A 123 1.83 8.47 -16.12
C ALA A 123 2.55 7.12 -16.10
N ARG A 124 2.63 6.46 -14.95
CA ARG A 124 3.29 5.16 -14.79
C ARG A 124 2.55 4.03 -15.49
N MET A 125 1.22 3.98 -15.41
CA MET A 125 0.41 3.01 -16.16
C MET A 125 0.60 3.15 -17.67
N ARG A 126 0.66 4.38 -18.19
CA ARG A 126 0.97 4.63 -19.61
C ARG A 126 2.37 4.15 -19.98
N ALA A 127 3.37 4.48 -19.18
CA ALA A 127 4.75 4.05 -19.40
C ALA A 127 4.90 2.51 -19.37
N ALA A 128 4.11 1.83 -18.54
CA ALA A 128 4.04 0.37 -18.48
C ALA A 128 3.24 -0.27 -19.63
N GLY A 129 2.61 0.53 -20.52
CA GLY A 129 1.81 0.02 -21.64
C GLY A 129 0.44 -0.57 -21.21
N SER A 130 -0.12 -0.10 -20.11
CA SER A 130 -1.45 -0.53 -19.66
C SER A 130 -2.51 -0.23 -20.71
N PRO A 131 -3.57 -1.07 -20.83
CA PRO A 131 -4.68 -0.80 -21.75
C PRO A 131 -5.36 0.55 -21.45
N ASP A 132 -5.82 1.27 -22.48
CA ASP A 132 -6.46 2.58 -22.31
C ASP A 132 -7.64 2.55 -21.33
N GLY A 133 -8.42 1.47 -21.34
CA GLY A 133 -9.56 1.30 -20.42
C GLY A 133 -9.17 1.06 -18.95
N ALA A 134 -7.91 0.72 -18.68
CA ALA A 134 -7.40 0.57 -17.31
C ALA A 134 -6.87 1.89 -16.72
N ILE A 135 -6.51 2.85 -17.59
CA ILE A 135 -5.82 4.07 -17.20
C ILE A 135 -6.83 5.08 -16.63
N PRO A 136 -6.52 5.78 -15.52
CA PRO A 136 -7.40 6.81 -14.97
C PRO A 136 -7.83 7.85 -16.02
N SER A 137 -9.15 7.98 -16.21
CA SER A 137 -9.76 8.96 -17.11
C SER A 137 -9.83 10.35 -16.44
N ILE A 138 -10.00 10.37 -15.12
CA ILE A 138 -9.99 11.56 -14.28
C ILE A 138 -8.73 11.54 -13.42
N THR A 139 -7.95 12.63 -13.46
CA THR A 139 -6.70 12.73 -12.69
C THR A 139 -6.69 13.95 -11.80
N PHE A 140 -5.98 13.84 -10.69
CA PHE A 140 -5.75 14.89 -9.73
C PHE A 140 -4.27 14.94 -9.32
N SER A 141 -3.83 16.06 -8.76
CA SER A 141 -2.50 16.28 -8.17
C SER A 141 -2.59 17.03 -6.84
N GLU A 142 -3.79 17.44 -6.49
CA GLU A 142 -4.13 18.13 -5.24
C GLU A 142 -5.37 17.45 -4.65
N GLU A 143 -5.74 17.83 -3.44
CA GLU A 143 -6.95 17.34 -2.78
C GLU A 143 -8.20 17.59 -3.63
N VAL A 144 -9.06 16.59 -3.74
CA VAL A 144 -10.33 16.65 -4.46
C VAL A 144 -11.45 16.10 -3.58
N SER A 145 -12.56 16.83 -3.48
CA SER A 145 -13.78 16.35 -2.81
C SER A 145 -14.81 15.87 -3.82
N LEU A 146 -15.36 14.70 -3.57
CA LEU A 146 -16.50 14.11 -4.25
C LEU A 146 -17.65 13.96 -3.25
N TYR A 147 -18.81 14.58 -3.53
CA TYR A 147 -20.01 14.36 -2.72
C TYR A 147 -20.79 13.19 -3.30
N PHE A 148 -20.89 12.10 -2.55
CA PHE A 148 -21.47 10.85 -3.03
C PHE A 148 -22.03 10.02 -1.87
N ASN A 149 -23.19 9.41 -2.06
CA ASN A 149 -23.88 8.61 -1.04
C ASN A 149 -24.13 9.36 0.28
N GLY A 150 -24.41 10.66 0.19
CA GLY A 150 -24.77 11.49 1.33
C GLY A 150 -23.60 11.96 2.17
N GLU A 151 -22.35 11.72 1.75
CA GLU A 151 -21.17 12.20 2.44
C GLU A 151 -20.14 12.84 1.50
N GLU A 152 -19.24 13.63 2.06
CA GLU A 152 -18.04 14.09 1.39
C GLU A 152 -16.98 12.98 1.41
N ILE A 153 -16.47 12.62 0.25
CA ILE A 153 -15.34 11.71 0.06
C ILE A 153 -14.16 12.54 -0.43
N THR A 154 -13.18 12.72 0.44
CA THR A 154 -11.98 13.51 0.11
C THR A 154 -10.88 12.58 -0.38
N ILE A 155 -10.32 12.87 -1.56
CA ILE A 155 -9.18 12.16 -2.14
C ILE A 155 -7.96 13.03 -1.94
N ILE A 156 -6.98 12.55 -1.18
CA ILE A 156 -5.87 13.34 -0.64
C ILE A 156 -4.57 12.71 -1.12
N PRO A 157 -3.80 13.35 -2.02
CA PRO A 157 -2.46 12.87 -2.37
C PRO A 157 -1.54 12.83 -1.14
N SER A 158 -0.64 11.84 -1.09
CA SER A 158 0.46 11.87 -0.12
C SER A 158 1.37 13.07 -0.41
N GLU A 159 1.69 13.84 0.63
CA GLU A 159 2.56 15.02 0.52
C GLU A 159 4.00 14.64 0.19
N SER A 160 4.42 13.44 0.56
CA SER A 160 5.75 12.89 0.25
C SER A 160 5.60 11.56 -0.48
N PRO A 161 6.45 11.26 -1.48
CA PRO A 161 6.52 9.94 -2.09
C PRO A 161 6.84 8.88 -1.03
N ALA A 162 5.94 7.92 -0.80
CA ALA A 162 6.03 6.91 0.25
C ALA A 162 6.21 5.51 -0.33
N HIS A 163 5.10 4.78 -0.56
CA HIS A 163 5.12 3.50 -1.21
C HIS A 163 5.44 3.65 -2.70
N THR A 164 4.80 4.64 -3.35
CA THR A 164 5.08 5.14 -4.70
C THR A 164 5.04 6.68 -4.72
N ASP A 165 5.27 7.31 -5.86
CA ASP A 165 5.11 8.76 -6.03
C ASP A 165 3.69 9.19 -6.40
N GLY A 166 2.76 8.25 -6.47
CA GLY A 166 1.35 8.49 -6.80
C GLY A 166 0.39 8.09 -5.69
N ASP A 167 0.88 7.87 -4.47
CA ASP A 167 0.06 7.45 -3.34
C ASP A 167 -1.01 8.48 -3.00
N SER A 168 -2.20 7.99 -2.70
CA SER A 168 -3.34 8.82 -2.30
C SER A 168 -4.18 8.12 -1.25
N PHE A 169 -4.75 8.92 -0.34
CA PHE A 169 -5.69 8.49 0.68
C PHE A 169 -7.12 8.81 0.26
N VAL A 170 -8.08 8.00 0.67
CA VAL A 170 -9.50 8.25 0.42
C VAL A 170 -10.23 8.31 1.74
N TYR A 171 -10.72 9.48 2.11
CA TYR A 171 -11.40 9.73 3.37
C TYR A 171 -12.91 9.89 3.20
N PHE A 172 -13.67 8.96 3.72
CA PHE A 172 -15.12 8.99 3.83
C PHE A 172 -15.48 9.78 5.10
N ARG A 173 -15.75 11.06 4.95
CA ARG A 173 -15.87 12.01 6.07
C ARG A 173 -17.07 11.70 6.99
N GLY A 174 -18.22 11.38 6.42
CA GLY A 174 -19.43 11.06 7.21
C GLY A 174 -19.32 9.73 7.93
N SER A 175 -18.77 8.72 7.26
CA SER A 175 -18.52 7.38 7.82
C SER A 175 -17.31 7.35 8.74
N ASN A 176 -16.45 8.37 8.72
CA ASN A 176 -15.17 8.47 9.43
C ASN A 176 -14.24 7.28 9.17
N VAL A 177 -14.06 6.94 7.86
CA VAL A 177 -13.21 5.85 7.39
C VAL A 177 -12.14 6.40 6.45
N LEU A 178 -10.87 6.09 6.69
CA LEU A 178 -9.73 6.48 5.87
C LEU A 178 -9.08 5.25 5.22
N HIS A 179 -9.07 5.18 3.89
CA HIS A 179 -8.31 4.18 3.14
C HIS A 179 -6.93 4.73 2.77
N THR A 180 -5.88 3.99 3.08
CA THR A 180 -4.50 4.51 3.00
C THR A 180 -3.66 3.89 1.88
N GLY A 181 -4.22 2.93 1.12
CA GLY A 181 -3.39 2.13 0.23
C GLY A 181 -2.20 1.52 0.98
N ASP A 182 -1.13 1.22 0.28
CA ASP A 182 0.05 0.54 0.82
C ASP A 182 1.02 1.43 1.60
N VAL A 183 0.69 2.73 1.77
CA VAL A 183 1.40 3.59 2.73
C VAL A 183 1.31 3.01 4.13
N TYR A 184 0.18 2.39 4.48
CA TYR A 184 0.02 1.66 5.73
C TYR A 184 -0.43 0.23 5.49
N VAL A 185 0.31 -0.73 6.07
CA VAL A 185 0.01 -2.16 6.06
C VAL A 185 0.18 -2.75 7.45
N THR A 186 -0.62 -3.76 7.81
CA THR A 186 -0.57 -4.33 9.18
C THR A 186 0.19 -5.65 9.26
N LEU A 187 0.65 -6.19 8.14
CA LEU A 187 1.17 -7.57 8.04
C LEU A 187 2.70 -7.66 7.88
N SER A 188 3.37 -6.57 7.48
CA SER A 188 4.79 -6.59 7.14
C SER A 188 5.46 -5.24 7.42
N PHE A 189 6.80 -5.20 7.37
CA PHE A 189 7.50 -3.93 7.18
C PHE A 189 7.05 -3.27 5.87
N PRO A 190 7.09 -1.93 5.77
CA PRO A 190 6.73 -1.23 4.54
C PRO A 190 7.74 -1.54 3.43
N ILE A 191 7.30 -1.34 2.20
CA ILE A 191 8.16 -1.35 1.02
C ILE A 191 8.04 0.02 0.37
N ALA A 192 9.17 0.64 0.07
CA ALA A 192 9.24 1.72 -0.89
C ALA A 192 9.54 1.13 -2.27
N ASP A 193 8.67 1.36 -3.23
CA ASP A 193 8.94 1.02 -4.62
C ASP A 193 9.77 2.14 -5.28
N VAL A 194 11.08 2.01 -5.17
CA VAL A 194 12.05 3.01 -5.66
C VAL A 194 11.91 3.23 -7.17
N ASP A 195 11.58 2.19 -7.94
CA ASP A 195 11.38 2.29 -9.40
C ASP A 195 10.14 3.14 -9.72
N ASN A 196 9.15 3.13 -8.84
CA ASN A 196 7.97 3.98 -8.88
C ASN A 196 8.09 5.20 -7.95
N GLY A 197 9.29 5.61 -7.57
CA GLY A 197 9.59 6.85 -6.88
C GLY A 197 9.30 6.85 -5.37
N GLY A 198 9.00 5.68 -4.78
CA GLY A 198 8.74 5.56 -3.34
C GLY A 198 10.01 5.69 -2.49
N THR A 199 9.85 6.12 -1.23
CA THR A 199 10.92 6.23 -0.23
C THR A 199 10.43 5.83 1.16
N LEU A 200 11.31 5.25 1.99
CA LEU A 200 10.96 4.91 3.38
C LEU A 200 10.91 6.15 4.28
N THR A 201 11.69 7.18 3.96
CA THR A 201 11.58 8.48 4.65
C THR A 201 10.22 9.10 4.36
N GLY A 202 9.77 9.10 3.10
CA GLY A 202 8.45 9.56 2.72
C GLY A 202 7.31 8.75 3.36
N HIS A 203 7.51 7.44 3.63
CA HIS A 203 6.56 6.66 4.41
C HIS A 203 6.32 7.25 5.81
N ILE A 204 7.38 7.70 6.49
CA ILE A 204 7.26 8.31 7.82
C ILE A 204 6.44 9.61 7.73
N ASP A 205 6.69 10.44 6.71
CA ASP A 205 5.95 11.68 6.49
C ASP A 205 4.48 11.40 6.15
N ALA A 206 4.22 10.44 5.26
CA ALA A 206 2.88 10.05 4.89
C ALA A 206 2.10 9.42 6.07
N LEU A 207 2.77 8.67 6.96
CA LEU A 207 2.15 8.18 8.19
C LEU A 207 1.85 9.32 9.18
N ASN A 208 2.66 10.40 9.23
CA ASN A 208 2.32 11.61 9.98
C ASN A 208 1.06 12.27 9.40
N GLN A 209 0.98 12.40 8.07
CA GLN A 209 -0.21 12.94 7.39
C GLN A 209 -1.46 12.09 7.69
N ILE A 210 -1.38 10.75 7.68
CA ILE A 210 -2.49 9.87 8.09
C ILE A 210 -2.93 10.17 9.52
N MET A 211 -2.00 10.37 10.45
CA MET A 211 -2.32 10.69 11.86
C MET A 211 -2.98 12.07 11.99
N GLU A 212 -2.55 13.07 11.22
CA GLU A 212 -3.15 14.41 11.20
C GLU A 212 -4.57 14.40 10.63
N LEU A 213 -4.83 13.55 9.63
CA LEU A 213 -6.18 13.36 9.06
C LEU A 213 -7.11 12.59 9.99
N SER A 214 -6.57 11.77 10.90
CA SER A 214 -7.33 10.86 11.75
C SER A 214 -7.83 11.55 13.01
N GLN A 215 -9.01 11.15 13.49
CA GLN A 215 -9.57 11.59 14.77
C GLN A 215 -9.32 10.52 15.83
N THR A 216 -8.69 10.91 16.93
CA THR A 216 -8.52 10.03 18.09
C THR A 216 -9.80 9.95 18.89
N ALA A 217 -10.18 8.75 19.39
CA ALA A 217 -11.33 8.61 20.29
C ALA A 217 -11.23 9.55 21.50
N ALA A 218 -12.24 10.35 21.73
CA ALA A 218 -12.27 11.35 22.80
C ALA A 218 -11.96 10.77 24.20
N GLY A 219 -12.32 9.50 24.45
CA GLY A 219 -12.01 8.80 25.70
C GLY A 219 -10.55 8.43 25.90
N PHE A 220 -9.74 8.42 24.83
CA PHE A 220 -8.32 8.12 24.94
C PHE A 220 -7.53 9.28 25.59
N LEU A 221 -7.82 10.52 25.20
CA LEU A 221 -7.16 11.70 25.75
C LEU A 221 -7.59 12.00 27.20
N SER A 222 -8.83 11.67 27.58
CA SER A 222 -9.31 11.86 28.95
C SER A 222 -8.75 10.86 29.96
N GLY A 223 -8.28 9.68 29.49
CA GLY A 223 -7.69 8.64 30.34
C GLY A 223 -6.26 8.93 30.83
N PHE A 224 -5.55 9.89 30.21
CA PHE A 224 -4.18 10.24 30.61
C PHE A 224 -4.09 11.11 31.87
N GLY A 225 -5.22 11.64 32.38
CA GLY A 225 -5.21 12.66 33.43
C GLY A 225 -5.00 12.16 34.85
N ASN A 226 -5.31 10.92 35.25
CA ASN A 226 -5.49 10.63 36.66
C ASN A 226 -5.05 9.25 37.21
N ALA A 227 -4.31 8.43 36.47
CA ALA A 227 -3.83 7.16 37.05
C ALA A 227 -2.37 6.87 36.67
N PRO A 228 -1.40 7.01 37.60
CA PRO A 228 -0.03 6.51 37.37
C PRO A 228 -0.06 4.99 37.17
N GLY A 229 0.29 4.51 35.99
CA GLY A 229 0.48 3.09 35.67
C GLY A 229 -0.67 2.34 34.99
N ALA A 230 -1.80 2.98 34.71
CA ALA A 230 -2.87 2.36 33.93
C ALA A 230 -2.79 2.76 32.44
N TYR A 231 -1.93 2.11 31.69
CA TYR A 231 -2.11 2.04 30.24
C TYR A 231 -3.32 1.15 29.97
N PRO A 232 -4.42 1.65 29.37
CA PRO A 232 -5.50 0.78 28.99
C PRO A 232 -4.92 -0.27 28.03
N GLN A 233 -4.95 -1.52 28.46
CA GLN A 233 -4.62 -2.68 27.60
C GLN A 233 -5.70 -2.73 26.52
N ARG A 234 -5.47 -2.07 25.39
CA ARG A 234 -6.34 -2.22 24.24
C ARG A 234 -6.09 -3.60 23.63
N PRO A 235 -7.12 -4.44 23.47
CA PRO A 235 -6.97 -5.65 22.68
C PRO A 235 -6.64 -5.23 21.25
N VAL A 236 -5.41 -5.49 20.82
CA VAL A 236 -5.00 -5.30 19.43
C VAL A 236 -5.92 -6.16 18.56
N GLY A 237 -6.71 -5.54 17.69
CA GLY A 237 -7.51 -6.26 16.69
C GLY A 237 -8.91 -6.71 17.08
N ALA A 238 -9.54 -6.12 18.09
CA ALA A 238 -10.95 -6.41 18.38
C ALA A 238 -11.89 -5.81 17.31
N LEU A 239 -12.19 -6.57 16.27
CA LEU A 239 -13.42 -6.46 15.51
C LEU A 239 -14.55 -6.79 16.49
N GLY A 240 -15.36 -5.82 16.89
CA GLY A 240 -16.48 -6.04 17.82
C GLY A 240 -16.60 -4.95 18.90
N ARG A 241 -16.30 -3.71 18.55
CA ARG A 241 -16.51 -2.57 19.46
C ARG A 241 -17.86 -1.91 19.23
N PRO A 242 -18.44 -1.28 20.29
CA PRO A 242 -19.72 -0.61 20.20
C PRO A 242 -19.74 0.47 19.09
N HIS A 243 -20.92 0.71 18.52
CA HIS A 243 -21.17 1.65 17.42
C HIS A 243 -21.02 3.15 17.79
N ASP A 244 -20.54 3.47 18.99
CA ASP A 244 -20.36 4.83 19.50
C ASP A 244 -18.90 5.34 19.38
N ARG A 245 -18.07 4.70 18.56
CA ARG A 245 -16.66 5.13 18.33
C ARG A 245 -16.60 6.45 17.58
N THR A 246 -15.82 7.37 18.12
CA THR A 246 -15.53 8.67 17.51
C THR A 246 -14.18 8.69 16.76
N ASP A 247 -13.38 7.64 16.90
CA ASP A 247 -12.08 7.51 16.26
C ASP A 247 -12.21 7.10 14.77
N THR A 248 -11.29 7.59 13.95
CA THR A 248 -11.20 7.21 12.54
C THR A 248 -10.84 5.74 12.40
N LEU A 249 -11.61 5.00 11.60
CA LEU A 249 -11.28 3.64 11.20
C LEU A 249 -10.42 3.69 9.93
N ILE A 250 -9.31 2.94 9.94
CA ILE A 250 -8.33 2.95 8.87
C ILE A 250 -8.36 1.62 8.14
N ILE A 251 -8.64 1.67 6.84
CA ILE A 251 -8.49 0.54 5.92
C ILE A 251 -7.07 0.61 5.37
N PRO A 252 -6.15 -0.29 5.79
CA PRO A 252 -4.80 -0.35 5.23
C PRO A 252 -4.82 -1.00 3.84
N GLY A 253 -3.77 -0.83 3.05
CA GLY A 253 -3.64 -1.53 1.77
C GLY A 253 -3.66 -3.05 1.93
N HIS A 254 -3.04 -3.58 2.98
CA HIS A 254 -3.10 -5.00 3.31
C HIS A 254 -3.29 -5.22 4.80
N GLY A 255 -4.12 -6.22 5.13
CA GLY A 255 -4.36 -6.69 6.49
C GLY A 255 -5.67 -6.21 7.08
N ARG A 256 -5.72 -6.06 8.41
CA ARG A 256 -6.95 -5.76 9.14
C ARG A 256 -7.25 -4.28 9.23
N VAL A 257 -8.52 -3.92 9.43
CA VAL A 257 -8.90 -2.55 9.84
C VAL A 257 -8.12 -2.15 11.10
N ALA A 258 -7.66 -0.93 11.11
CA ALA A 258 -6.82 -0.33 12.15
C ALA A 258 -7.44 0.98 12.67
N ASP A 259 -6.73 1.61 13.59
CA ASP A 259 -7.03 2.95 14.10
C ASP A 259 -5.75 3.81 14.16
N GLU A 260 -5.87 5.08 14.50
CA GLU A 260 -4.75 6.01 14.60
C GLU A 260 -3.62 5.50 15.52
N ILE A 261 -3.97 4.80 16.60
CA ILE A 261 -2.98 4.26 17.55
C ILE A 261 -2.14 3.15 16.90
N ASP A 262 -2.74 2.30 16.09
CA ASP A 262 -2.01 1.30 15.30
C ASP A 262 -1.01 1.98 14.35
N VAL A 263 -1.42 3.06 13.67
CA VAL A 263 -0.55 3.86 12.79
C VAL A 263 0.56 4.52 13.57
N LEU A 264 0.28 5.11 14.72
CA LEU A 264 1.28 5.73 15.61
C LEU A 264 2.37 4.72 16.03
N TYR A 265 1.98 3.50 16.42
CA TYR A 265 2.95 2.45 16.75
C TYR A 265 3.80 2.04 15.55
N PHE A 266 3.20 1.89 14.39
CA PHE A 266 3.89 1.53 13.16
C PHE A 266 4.87 2.63 12.74
N ARG A 267 4.45 3.88 12.74
CA ARG A 267 5.29 5.04 12.44
C ARG A 267 6.46 5.16 13.41
N ASN A 268 6.22 5.02 14.73
CA ASN A 268 7.28 5.10 15.73
C ASN A 268 8.30 3.96 15.57
N MET A 269 7.84 2.75 15.22
CA MET A 269 8.73 1.66 14.85
C MET A 269 9.67 2.06 13.71
N LEU A 270 9.14 2.63 12.61
CA LEU A 270 9.95 3.05 11.46
C LEU A 270 10.98 4.11 11.85
N VAL A 271 10.57 5.12 12.60
CA VAL A 271 11.48 6.17 13.10
C VAL A 271 12.64 5.56 13.91
N ILE A 272 12.32 4.67 14.87
CA ILE A 272 13.35 4.04 15.71
C ILE A 272 14.32 3.20 14.88
N ILE A 273 13.81 2.42 13.92
CA ILE A 273 14.68 1.59 13.08
C ILE A 273 15.53 2.45 12.16
N ARG A 274 14.94 3.47 11.51
CA ARG A 274 15.66 4.44 10.69
C ARG A 274 16.78 5.10 11.46
N ASP A 275 16.50 5.64 12.65
CA ASP A 275 17.48 6.38 13.45
C ASP A 275 18.64 5.49 13.92
N ARG A 276 18.36 4.20 14.21
CA ARG A 276 19.43 3.22 14.50
C ARG A 276 20.31 3.00 13.27
N VAL A 277 19.71 2.76 12.10
CA VAL A 277 20.45 2.53 10.85
C VAL A 277 21.27 3.77 10.50
N ALA A 278 20.68 4.97 10.56
CA ALA A 278 21.36 6.23 10.30
C ALA A 278 22.56 6.42 11.24
N THR A 279 22.35 6.30 12.57
CA THR A 279 23.42 6.44 13.57
C THR A 279 24.60 5.50 13.32
N TRP A 280 24.35 4.27 12.89
CA TRP A 280 25.42 3.30 12.62
C TRP A 280 26.09 3.56 11.27
N ALA A 281 25.34 3.98 10.24
CA ALA A 281 25.88 4.38 8.96
C ALA A 281 26.82 5.61 9.10
N GLU A 282 26.41 6.65 9.86
CA GLU A 282 27.24 7.83 10.20
C GLU A 282 28.54 7.46 10.92
N ARG A 283 28.56 6.35 11.66
CA ARG A 283 29.79 5.83 12.32
C ARG A 283 30.64 4.98 11.36
N GLY A 284 30.30 4.94 10.08
CA GLY A 284 31.04 4.22 9.06
C GLY A 284 30.79 2.70 9.04
N MET A 285 29.70 2.20 9.67
CA MET A 285 29.37 0.78 9.60
C MET A 285 28.81 0.41 8.24
N SER A 286 29.27 -0.71 7.71
CA SER A 286 28.73 -1.26 6.47
C SER A 286 27.33 -1.85 6.67
N LEU A 287 26.57 -2.00 5.59
CA LEU A 287 25.26 -2.66 5.61
C LEU A 287 25.32 -4.03 6.30
N GLU A 288 26.32 -4.88 5.99
CA GLU A 288 26.42 -6.21 6.59
C GLU A 288 26.67 -6.15 8.11
N GLN A 289 27.41 -5.16 8.59
CA GLN A 289 27.60 -4.95 10.02
C GLN A 289 26.29 -4.50 10.68
N ILE A 290 25.51 -3.61 10.03
CA ILE A 290 24.21 -3.15 10.52
C ILE A 290 23.18 -4.29 10.54
N LEU A 291 23.14 -5.10 9.48
CA LEU A 291 22.27 -6.29 9.44
C LEU A 291 22.58 -7.27 10.57
N ALA A 292 23.86 -7.48 10.89
CA ALA A 292 24.29 -8.34 11.99
C ALA A 292 23.85 -7.82 13.39
N LEU A 293 23.65 -6.51 13.55
CA LEU A 293 23.11 -5.89 14.76
C LEU A 293 21.59 -6.00 14.88
N ARG A 294 20.89 -6.45 13.82
CA ARG A 294 19.43 -6.67 13.80
C ARG A 294 18.64 -5.45 14.30
N PRO A 295 18.68 -4.29 13.59
CA PRO A 295 18.03 -3.05 14.06
C PRO A 295 16.52 -3.19 14.28
N ALA A 296 15.87 -4.11 13.58
CA ALA A 296 14.44 -4.36 13.63
C ALA A 296 14.02 -5.52 14.56
N LEU A 297 14.94 -6.15 15.31
CA LEU A 297 14.73 -7.38 16.08
C LEU A 297 13.44 -7.35 16.93
N GLY A 298 13.13 -6.22 17.58
CA GLY A 298 11.95 -6.12 18.46
C GLY A 298 10.61 -6.22 17.72
N TRP A 299 10.59 -6.12 16.39
CA TRP A 299 9.39 -6.13 15.56
C TRP A 299 9.35 -7.25 14.52
N GLU A 300 10.45 -7.99 14.33
CA GLU A 300 10.55 -9.06 13.34
C GLU A 300 9.51 -10.16 13.53
N ALA A 301 9.14 -10.48 14.77
CA ALA A 301 8.10 -11.49 15.05
C ALA A 301 6.71 -11.08 14.49
N ARG A 302 6.46 -9.79 14.34
CA ARG A 302 5.16 -9.28 13.84
C ARG A 302 5.22 -8.91 12.36
N TYR A 303 6.29 -8.26 11.91
CA TYR A 303 6.38 -7.64 10.59
C TYR A 303 7.47 -8.26 9.71
N GLY A 304 8.35 -9.09 10.27
CA GLY A 304 9.49 -9.66 9.56
C GLY A 304 9.10 -10.82 8.66
N ALA A 305 9.87 -11.00 7.59
CA ALA A 305 9.83 -12.15 6.73
C ALA A 305 11.24 -12.50 6.24
N ASP A 306 11.50 -13.79 6.05
CA ASP A 306 12.79 -14.29 5.52
C ASP A 306 12.74 -14.50 4.01
N THR A 307 11.54 -14.58 3.43
CA THR A 307 11.31 -14.85 2.01
C THR A 307 10.28 -13.90 1.41
N GLY A 308 10.24 -13.83 0.08
CA GLY A 308 9.31 -12.97 -0.64
C GLY A 308 9.81 -11.53 -0.79
N PRO A 309 8.97 -10.64 -1.31
CA PRO A 309 9.37 -9.25 -1.61
C PRO A 309 9.51 -8.37 -0.36
N ARG A 310 8.90 -8.76 0.77
CA ARG A 310 8.81 -7.95 2.01
C ARG A 310 9.72 -8.51 3.12
N THR A 311 10.97 -8.92 2.77
CA THR A 311 11.91 -9.43 3.78
C THR A 311 12.44 -8.32 4.68
N THR A 312 12.73 -8.68 5.95
CA THR A 312 13.40 -7.77 6.89
C THR A 312 14.71 -7.25 6.33
N ARG A 313 15.49 -8.11 5.66
CA ARG A 313 16.75 -7.71 5.03
C ARG A 313 16.54 -6.60 4.00
N ARG A 314 15.58 -6.76 3.06
CA ARG A 314 15.29 -5.76 2.02
C ARG A 314 14.84 -4.43 2.61
N PHE A 315 14.02 -4.46 3.66
CA PHE A 315 13.61 -3.25 4.37
C PHE A 315 14.82 -2.49 4.95
N ILE A 316 15.77 -3.19 5.62
CA ILE A 316 16.98 -2.56 6.15
C ILE A 316 17.93 -2.09 5.03
N GLU A 317 18.04 -2.84 3.93
CA GLU A 317 18.82 -2.42 2.75
C GLU A 317 18.31 -1.10 2.16
N GLN A 318 16.99 -0.94 2.04
CA GLN A 318 16.38 0.31 1.55
C GLN A 318 16.65 1.47 2.51
N LEU A 319 16.44 1.29 3.82
CA LEU A 319 16.76 2.32 4.82
C LEU A 319 18.22 2.73 4.77
N TYR A 320 19.14 1.75 4.70
CA TYR A 320 20.59 2.04 4.63
C TYR A 320 20.94 2.84 3.36
N ALA A 321 20.37 2.48 2.21
CA ALA A 321 20.60 3.19 0.97
C ALA A 321 20.13 4.67 1.05
N GLU A 322 18.96 4.92 1.65
CA GLU A 322 18.43 6.28 1.79
C GLU A 322 19.29 7.12 2.74
N VAL A 323 19.67 6.58 3.92
CA VAL A 323 20.44 7.37 4.91
C VAL A 323 21.91 7.55 4.50
N ALA A 324 22.49 6.61 3.73
CA ALA A 324 23.87 6.72 3.24
C ALA A 324 24.03 7.73 2.07
N THR A 325 22.91 8.11 1.41
CA THR A 325 22.91 9.09 0.30
C THR A 325 22.45 10.49 0.72
N ALA A 326 22.11 10.69 2.00
CA ALA A 326 21.59 11.96 2.51
C ALA A 326 22.70 12.99 2.90
N ASP A 327 24.00 12.70 2.57
CA ASP A 327 25.16 13.59 2.82
C ASP A 327 25.46 14.50 1.62
#